data_ce9d1d95c50bd1b88deaa3aeb752215c
#
_entry.id   ce9d1d95c50bd1b88deaa3aeb752215c
#
_cell.length_a   1.000
_cell.length_b   1.000
_cell.length_c   1.000
_cell.angle_alpha   90.00
_cell.angle_beta   90.00
_cell.angle_gamma   90.00
#
_symmetry.space_group_name_H-M   'P 1'
#
loop_
_entity.id
_entity.type
_entity.pdbx_description
1 polymer ?
#
loop_
_entity_poly.entity_id
_entity_poly.type
_entity_poly.pdbx_seq_one_letter_code
_entity_poly.pdbx_strand_id
1 'polypeptide(L)'
;MTNEKNEQAGEETVEVSKAKTPKTAVATSAHDDFDWSADDAGFESYSKDERKRLEDSYNLTFQPVVEKQVVKGVVVGMNEKDVVVNIGFKSDGLVPRTEFRDMPDLALGDSVDVFVDIAEDKLGQLILSRKKALQETAWEKIVEAHNNDSIVTGYVRSRTKGGLVVDVFSFDTFLPGSQIDTKPVRDYDQYVGKNMDFKIVKINEIYKNVVVSHKALIEDDIEAQKSVILSKLEKGQVLEGVVKNMTSFGVFVDLGGIDGLLHITDI
;
A
#
# COMPACT_ATOMS: atom_id res chain seq x y z
N MET A 1 24.27 -67.21 57.24
CA MET A 1 23.48 -68.42 57.56
C MET A 1 22.66 -68.64 56.30
N THR A 2 23.27 -69.54 55.40
CA THR A 2 22.86 -70.89 55.22
C THR A 2 21.45 -71.05 54.70
N ASN A 3 21.10 -71.67 53.63
CA ASN A 3 21.64 -72.84 52.84
C ASN A 3 20.73 -72.87 51.60
N GLU A 4 21.29 -73.10 50.45
CA GLU A 4 21.52 -74.42 49.79
C GLU A 4 20.28 -75.31 49.65
N LYS A 5 20.05 -75.70 48.45
CA LYS A 5 20.05 -76.98 47.75
C LYS A 5 18.76 -77.23 46.95
N ASN A 6 18.95 -77.48 45.70
CA ASN A 6 19.10 -78.79 44.98
C ASN A 6 17.72 -79.42 44.68
N GLU A 7 17.37 -79.97 43.61
CA GLU A 7 17.91 -80.79 42.54
C GLU A 7 16.75 -81.31 41.65
N GLN A 8 17.05 -81.38 40.39
CA GLN A 8 16.81 -82.47 39.45
C GLN A 8 15.41 -82.83 38.91
N ALA A 9 15.42 -82.89 37.62
CA ALA A 9 15.07 -83.94 36.66
C ALA A 9 13.62 -84.04 36.17
N GLY A 10 13.54 -84.14 34.87
CA GLY A 10 12.40 -84.66 34.13
C GLY A 10 12.40 -84.23 32.66
N GLU A 11 13.13 -85.01 31.83
CA GLU A 11 12.94 -84.98 30.37
C GLU A 11 11.53 -85.43 30.01
N GLU A 12 10.86 -84.66 29.16
CA GLU A 12 9.90 -85.24 28.22
C GLU A 12 9.85 -84.43 26.94
N THR A 13 10.25 -85.05 25.88
CA THR A 13 10.25 -84.65 24.51
C THR A 13 8.83 -84.62 23.97
N VAL A 14 8.37 -83.47 23.49
CA VAL A 14 7.27 -83.43 22.53
C VAL A 14 7.60 -82.36 21.41
N GLU A 15 7.76 -82.91 20.21
CA GLU A 15 7.81 -82.18 18.97
C GLU A 15 6.52 -81.40 18.75
N VAL A 16 6.61 -80.04 18.59
CA VAL A 16 5.54 -79.29 17.94
C VAL A 16 6.15 -78.20 17.11
N SER A 17 5.94 -78.34 15.81
CA SER A 17 5.87 -77.43 14.71
C SER A 17 6.49 -76.01 14.86
N LYS A 18 7.39 -75.72 13.94
CA LYS A 18 7.93 -74.39 13.59
C LYS A 18 6.84 -73.44 13.23
N ALA A 19 6.41 -72.53 14.13
CA ALA A 19 5.74 -71.28 13.81
C ALA A 19 6.81 -70.23 13.56
N LYS A 20 6.79 -69.65 12.37
CA LYS A 20 7.63 -68.50 11.98
C LYS A 20 7.28 -67.30 12.86
N THR A 21 8.17 -66.90 13.71
CA THR A 21 8.15 -65.58 14.35
C THR A 21 8.36 -64.48 13.28
N PRO A 22 7.54 -63.45 13.26
CA PRO A 22 7.81 -62.33 12.37
C PRO A 22 9.08 -61.61 12.84
N LYS A 23 10.04 -61.47 11.94
CA LYS A 23 11.20 -60.60 12.14
C LYS A 23 10.69 -59.17 12.42
N THR A 24 10.95 -58.67 13.60
CA THR A 24 10.85 -57.26 13.94
C THR A 24 11.70 -56.50 12.92
N ALA A 25 11.05 -55.77 12.04
CA ALA A 25 11.72 -54.84 11.13
C ALA A 25 12.37 -53.77 11.99
N VAL A 26 13.69 -53.77 12.03
CA VAL A 26 14.48 -52.65 12.51
C VAL A 26 14.11 -51.49 11.56
N ALA A 27 13.56 -50.42 12.09
CA ALA A 27 13.31 -49.21 11.31
C ALA A 27 14.68 -48.67 10.87
N THR A 28 15.07 -48.99 9.65
CA THR A 28 16.15 -48.31 8.95
C THR A 28 15.77 -46.87 8.83
N SER A 29 16.66 -45.97 9.22
CA SER A 29 16.42 -44.53 9.06
C SER A 29 16.21 -44.28 7.57
N ALA A 30 15.26 -43.40 7.23
CA ALA A 30 14.93 -43.06 5.83
C ALA A 30 16.14 -42.53 5.03
N HIS A 31 17.27 -42.34 5.70
CA HIS A 31 18.53 -41.90 5.13
C HIS A 31 19.42 -43.06 4.60
N ASP A 32 19.25 -44.28 5.14
CA ASP A 32 20.13 -45.43 4.77
C ASP A 32 19.65 -46.13 3.48
N ASP A 33 18.38 -45.94 3.09
CA ASP A 33 17.80 -46.50 1.85
C ASP A 33 17.81 -45.50 0.68
N PHE A 34 18.35 -44.31 0.88
CA PHE A 34 18.41 -43.29 -0.18
C PHE A 34 19.65 -43.51 -1.04
N ASP A 35 19.43 -43.95 -2.27
CA ASP A 35 20.51 -44.17 -3.25
C ASP A 35 20.88 -42.81 -3.90
N TRP A 36 22.00 -42.26 -3.43
CA TRP A 36 22.58 -41.02 -3.95
C TRP A 36 23.17 -41.14 -5.36
N SER A 37 23.31 -42.38 -5.87
CA SER A 37 23.80 -42.67 -7.22
C SER A 37 22.67 -42.92 -8.23
N ALA A 38 21.43 -42.84 -7.81
CA ALA A 38 20.28 -42.90 -8.69
C ALA A 38 20.22 -41.60 -9.55
N ASP A 39 21.14 -41.52 -10.49
CA ASP A 39 21.17 -40.52 -11.51
C ASP A 39 19.81 -40.44 -12.22
N ASP A 40 19.27 -39.22 -12.31
CA ASP A 40 18.28 -38.69 -13.27
C ASP A 40 17.12 -39.60 -13.74
N ALA A 41 17.10 -40.89 -13.40
CA ALA A 41 16.07 -41.84 -13.82
C ALA A 41 14.64 -41.46 -13.31
N GLY A 42 14.55 -40.70 -12.23
CA GLY A 42 13.29 -40.13 -11.74
C GLY A 42 12.73 -38.98 -12.60
N PHE A 43 13.59 -38.28 -13.30
CA PHE A 43 13.18 -37.14 -14.14
C PHE A 43 12.64 -37.58 -15.51
N GLU A 44 13.00 -38.75 -16.01
CA GLU A 44 12.50 -39.26 -17.30
C GLU A 44 11.07 -39.84 -17.20
N SER A 45 10.57 -40.09 -16.01
CA SER A 45 9.22 -40.68 -15.82
C SER A 45 8.05 -39.72 -16.03
N TYR A 46 8.31 -38.40 -16.03
CA TYR A 46 7.26 -37.43 -16.23
C TYR A 46 7.17 -36.98 -17.69
N SER A 47 5.96 -36.96 -18.24
CA SER A 47 5.73 -36.38 -19.56
C SER A 47 6.05 -34.88 -19.57
N LYS A 48 6.40 -34.33 -20.74
CA LYS A 48 6.70 -32.89 -20.86
C LYS A 48 5.58 -32.00 -20.36
N ASP A 49 4.33 -32.45 -20.50
CA ASP A 49 3.14 -31.70 -20.06
C ASP A 49 2.96 -31.79 -18.53
N GLU A 50 3.29 -32.91 -17.91
CA GLU A 50 3.28 -33.06 -16.47
C GLU A 50 4.40 -32.27 -15.80
N ARG A 51 5.60 -32.24 -16.37
CA ARG A 51 6.69 -31.39 -15.91
C ARG A 51 6.27 -29.93 -15.92
N LYS A 52 5.69 -29.46 -17.01
CA LYS A 52 5.24 -28.07 -17.11
C LYS A 52 4.16 -27.73 -16.08
N ARG A 53 3.21 -28.65 -15.83
CA ARG A 53 2.21 -28.46 -14.77
C ARG A 53 2.81 -28.44 -13.36
N LEU A 54 3.81 -29.27 -13.11
CA LEU A 54 4.52 -29.29 -11.83
C LEU A 54 5.38 -28.05 -11.66
N GLU A 55 6.07 -27.59 -12.70
CA GLU A 55 6.81 -26.33 -12.71
C GLU A 55 5.87 -25.13 -12.50
N ASP A 56 4.74 -25.09 -13.19
CA ASP A 56 3.75 -24.03 -13.01
C ASP A 56 3.17 -24.02 -11.58
N SER A 57 2.83 -25.18 -11.02
CA SER A 57 2.36 -25.26 -9.64
C SER A 57 3.45 -24.94 -8.62
N TYR A 58 4.71 -25.29 -8.88
CA TYR A 58 5.85 -24.91 -8.06
C TYR A 58 6.10 -23.41 -8.10
N ASN A 59 6.07 -22.83 -9.30
CA ASN A 59 6.22 -21.37 -9.49
C ASN A 59 5.11 -20.58 -8.83
N LEU A 60 3.87 -21.09 -8.80
CA LEU A 60 2.76 -20.49 -8.06
C LEU A 60 2.97 -20.54 -6.54
N THR A 61 3.66 -21.55 -6.02
CA THR A 61 3.96 -21.68 -4.60
C THR A 61 5.16 -20.82 -4.21
N PHE A 62 6.05 -20.55 -5.16
CA PHE A 62 7.24 -19.76 -4.93
C PHE A 62 6.93 -18.29 -5.17
N GLN A 63 6.55 -17.56 -4.13
CA GLN A 63 6.46 -16.10 -4.17
C GLN A 63 7.84 -15.52 -3.84
N PRO A 64 8.61 -15.05 -4.84
CA PRO A 64 9.86 -14.36 -4.57
C PRO A 64 9.51 -13.04 -3.87
N VAL A 65 9.82 -12.94 -2.60
CA VAL A 65 9.70 -11.67 -1.87
C VAL A 65 10.80 -10.76 -2.37
N VAL A 66 10.41 -9.72 -3.08
CA VAL A 66 11.32 -8.69 -3.57
C VAL A 66 11.41 -7.60 -2.51
N GLU A 67 12.63 -7.17 -2.19
CA GLU A 67 12.86 -6.03 -1.31
C GLU A 67 12.24 -4.75 -1.89
N LYS A 68 11.81 -3.86 -1.02
CA LYS A 68 11.21 -2.57 -1.36
C LYS A 68 9.85 -2.66 -2.08
N GLN A 69 9.09 -3.70 -1.81
CA GLN A 69 7.72 -3.85 -2.29
C GLN A 69 6.72 -3.91 -1.14
N VAL A 70 5.49 -3.49 -1.43
CA VAL A 70 4.36 -3.66 -0.52
C VAL A 70 3.76 -5.04 -0.74
N VAL A 71 3.65 -5.82 0.33
CA VAL A 71 3.10 -7.18 0.31
C VAL A 71 2.00 -7.29 1.36
N LYS A 72 0.97 -8.06 1.07
CA LYS A 72 -0.07 -8.39 2.04
C LYS A 72 0.44 -9.48 2.97
N GLY A 73 0.40 -9.21 4.26
CA GLY A 73 0.75 -10.17 5.30
C GLY A 73 -0.42 -10.44 6.23
N VAL A 74 -0.33 -11.53 6.97
CA VAL A 74 -1.31 -11.93 7.97
C VAL A 74 -0.67 -11.86 9.35
N VAL A 75 -1.38 -11.26 10.30
CA VAL A 75 -0.93 -11.16 11.69
C VAL A 75 -1.00 -12.54 12.35
N VAL A 76 0.15 -13.08 12.73
CA VAL A 76 0.27 -14.41 13.37
C VAL A 76 0.45 -14.30 14.88
N GLY A 77 1.07 -13.22 15.33
CA GLY A 77 1.32 -13.00 16.76
C GLY A 77 1.41 -11.52 17.11
N MET A 78 1.11 -11.22 18.37
CA MET A 78 1.24 -9.86 18.90
C MET A 78 1.91 -9.91 20.27
N ASN A 79 2.94 -9.09 20.42
CA ASN A 79 3.61 -8.82 21.68
C ASN A 79 3.32 -7.39 22.15
N GLU A 80 3.80 -7.02 23.33
CA GLU A 80 3.65 -5.65 23.82
C GLU A 80 4.35 -4.60 22.95
N LYS A 81 5.47 -4.98 22.29
CA LYS A 81 6.32 -4.10 21.51
C LYS A 81 6.15 -4.29 20.01
N ASP A 82 5.99 -5.54 19.56
CA ASP A 82 6.05 -5.93 18.15
C ASP A 82 4.87 -6.78 17.74
N VAL A 83 4.49 -6.69 16.48
CA VAL A 83 3.49 -7.52 15.80
C VAL A 83 4.23 -8.43 14.83
N VAL A 84 3.96 -9.72 14.91
CA VAL A 84 4.52 -10.73 14.02
C VAL A 84 3.59 -10.91 12.83
N VAL A 85 4.12 -10.67 11.63
CA VAL A 85 3.37 -10.74 10.38
C VAL A 85 3.99 -11.78 9.47
N ASN A 86 3.18 -12.71 9.00
CA ASN A 86 3.56 -13.72 8.02
C ASN A 86 3.20 -13.23 6.61
N ILE A 87 4.17 -13.19 5.72
CA ILE A 87 4.01 -12.79 4.30
C ILE A 87 4.18 -13.96 3.33
N GLY A 88 4.21 -15.22 3.84
CA GLY A 88 4.48 -16.40 3.02
C GLY A 88 5.97 -16.61 2.69
N PHE A 89 6.88 -15.92 3.39
CA PHE A 89 8.32 -16.12 3.26
C PHE A 89 8.84 -17.13 4.28
N LYS A 90 10.13 -17.49 4.16
CA LYS A 90 10.77 -18.49 5.05
C LYS A 90 10.76 -18.12 6.54
N SER A 91 10.64 -16.84 6.86
CA SER A 91 10.59 -16.31 8.22
C SER A 91 9.48 -15.29 8.37
N ASP A 92 8.90 -15.21 9.57
CA ASP A 92 7.94 -14.20 9.92
C ASP A 92 8.63 -12.84 10.13
N GLY A 93 7.98 -11.78 9.71
CA GLY A 93 8.49 -10.42 9.87
C GLY A 93 8.01 -9.76 11.14
N LEU A 94 8.83 -8.86 11.66
CA LEU A 94 8.52 -8.05 12.84
C LEU A 94 8.18 -6.63 12.42
N VAL A 95 7.05 -6.11 12.92
CA VAL A 95 6.62 -4.72 12.76
C VAL A 95 6.40 -4.11 14.14
N PRO A 96 6.97 -2.94 14.45
CA PRO A 96 6.73 -2.28 15.72
C PRO A 96 5.25 -1.96 15.93
N ARG A 97 4.70 -2.28 17.11
CA ARG A 97 3.29 -2.01 17.46
C ARG A 97 2.92 -0.51 17.35
N THR A 98 3.92 0.37 17.46
CA THR A 98 3.71 1.81 17.29
C THR A 98 3.21 2.21 15.90
N GLU A 99 3.45 1.39 14.88
CA GLU A 99 2.97 1.62 13.51
C GLU A 99 1.50 1.20 13.29
N PHE A 100 0.89 0.52 14.27
CA PHE A 100 -0.51 0.10 14.23
C PHE A 100 -1.44 0.98 15.06
N ARG A 101 -1.06 2.22 15.36
CA ARG A 101 -1.90 3.15 16.14
C ARG A 101 -3.26 3.45 15.48
N ASP A 102 -3.31 3.36 14.16
CA ASP A 102 -4.53 3.59 13.38
C ASP A 102 -5.52 2.42 13.46
N MET A 103 -5.08 1.26 13.96
CA MET A 103 -5.87 0.04 14.11
C MET A 103 -5.81 -0.46 15.57
N PRO A 104 -6.59 0.15 16.49
CA PRO A 104 -6.59 -0.28 17.89
C PRO A 104 -7.16 -1.71 18.08
N ASP A 105 -8.05 -2.14 17.17
CA ASP A 105 -8.75 -3.42 17.22
C ASP A 105 -8.07 -4.52 16.39
N LEU A 106 -6.74 -4.42 16.19
CA LEU A 106 -5.98 -5.41 15.44
C LEU A 106 -6.08 -6.79 16.09
N ALA A 107 -6.55 -7.78 15.35
CA ALA A 107 -6.70 -9.16 15.81
C ALA A 107 -5.71 -10.11 15.11
N LEU A 108 -5.53 -11.30 15.72
CA LEU A 108 -4.79 -12.38 15.09
C LEU A 108 -5.56 -12.89 13.86
N GLY A 109 -4.87 -13.01 12.73
CA GLY A 109 -5.46 -13.42 11.46
C GLY A 109 -5.85 -12.26 10.54
N ASP A 110 -5.72 -11.01 10.99
CA ASP A 110 -5.99 -9.86 10.14
C ASP A 110 -4.97 -9.72 9.02
N SER A 111 -5.44 -9.32 7.84
CA SER A 111 -4.61 -9.02 6.69
C SER A 111 -4.15 -7.56 6.74
N VAL A 112 -2.86 -7.34 6.67
CA VAL A 112 -2.24 -6.01 6.72
C VAL A 112 -1.26 -5.83 5.58
N ASP A 113 -1.24 -4.62 5.01
CA ASP A 113 -0.24 -4.26 4.01
C ASP A 113 1.06 -3.84 4.71
N VAL A 114 2.17 -4.48 4.33
CA VAL A 114 3.49 -4.25 4.90
C VAL A 114 4.53 -4.06 3.80
N PHE A 115 5.46 -3.18 4.04
CA PHE A 115 6.59 -2.92 3.15
C PHE A 115 7.78 -3.76 3.59
N VAL A 116 8.39 -4.48 2.66
CA VAL A 116 9.60 -5.25 2.91
C VAL A 116 10.81 -4.32 2.85
N ASP A 117 11.37 -4.00 3.99
CA ASP A 117 12.57 -3.15 4.08
C ASP A 117 13.83 -3.95 3.79
N ILE A 118 14.00 -5.05 4.51
CA ILE A 118 15.12 -5.98 4.38
C ILE A 118 14.57 -7.40 4.45
N ALA A 119 14.81 -8.19 3.40
CA ALA A 119 14.34 -9.57 3.33
C ALA A 119 15.07 -10.50 4.29
N GLU A 120 16.33 -10.19 4.59
CA GLU A 120 17.13 -10.97 5.53
C GLU A 120 18.21 -10.11 6.20
N ASP A 121 18.07 -9.87 7.50
CA ASP A 121 19.11 -9.21 8.30
C ASP A 121 20.20 -10.25 8.68
N LYS A 122 21.28 -9.75 9.29
CA LYS A 122 22.42 -10.57 9.79
C LYS A 122 21.99 -11.69 10.75
N LEU A 123 20.84 -11.58 11.35
CA LEU A 123 20.21 -12.55 12.24
C LEU A 123 19.18 -13.45 11.51
N GLY A 124 19.02 -13.31 10.20
CA GLY A 124 18.02 -14.05 9.41
C GLY A 124 16.58 -13.60 9.65
N GLN A 125 16.38 -12.40 10.20
CA GLN A 125 15.07 -11.82 10.47
C GLN A 125 14.59 -10.93 9.31
N LEU A 126 13.30 -11.01 9.01
CA LEU A 126 12.62 -10.18 8.04
C LEU A 126 12.15 -8.88 8.72
N ILE A 127 12.62 -7.75 8.21
CA ILE A 127 12.24 -6.43 8.72
C ILE A 127 11.16 -5.84 7.82
N LEU A 128 10.01 -5.60 8.44
CA LEU A 128 8.84 -5.04 7.78
C LEU A 128 8.49 -3.67 8.37
N SER A 129 7.89 -2.79 7.56
CA SER A 129 7.34 -1.51 8.02
C SER A 129 5.96 -1.27 7.40
N ARG A 130 4.96 -1.08 8.27
CA ARG A 130 3.61 -0.69 7.85
C ARG A 130 3.55 0.78 7.44
N LYS A 131 4.27 1.63 8.16
CA LYS A 131 4.32 3.06 7.86
C LYS A 131 4.81 3.33 6.44
N LYS A 132 5.87 2.63 5.99
CA LYS A 132 6.37 2.74 4.62
C LYS A 132 5.37 2.16 3.61
N ALA A 133 4.66 1.07 3.94
CA ALA A 133 3.62 0.51 3.09
C ALA A 133 2.50 1.52 2.83
N LEU A 134 2.00 2.18 3.88
CA LEU A 134 0.98 3.21 3.76
C LEU A 134 1.45 4.39 2.91
N GLN A 135 2.72 4.81 3.06
CA GLN A 135 3.31 5.87 2.26
C GLN A 135 3.41 5.50 0.77
N GLU A 136 3.82 4.27 0.45
CA GLU A 136 3.89 3.80 -0.95
C GLU A 136 2.49 3.66 -1.56
N THR A 137 1.55 3.09 -0.85
CA THR A 137 0.15 2.98 -1.32
C THR A 137 -0.49 4.37 -1.51
N ALA A 138 -0.20 5.31 -0.61
CA ALA A 138 -0.66 6.69 -0.75
C ALA A 138 -0.01 7.37 -1.97
N TRP A 139 1.27 7.12 -2.19
CA TRP A 139 2.00 7.63 -3.35
C TRP A 139 1.42 7.13 -4.67
N GLU A 140 1.14 5.84 -4.79
CA GLU A 140 0.50 5.25 -5.97
C GLU A 140 -0.85 5.92 -6.28
N LYS A 141 -1.69 6.10 -5.25
CA LYS A 141 -2.97 6.83 -5.39
C LYS A 141 -2.81 8.28 -5.82
N ILE A 142 -1.78 8.96 -5.32
CA ILE A 142 -1.46 10.34 -5.71
C ILE A 142 -1.02 10.41 -7.18
N VAL A 143 -0.17 9.48 -7.62
CA VAL A 143 0.27 9.41 -9.03
C VAL A 143 -0.90 9.09 -9.95
N GLU A 144 -1.76 8.16 -9.57
CA GLU A 144 -2.98 7.84 -10.30
C GLU A 144 -3.94 9.05 -10.39
N ALA A 145 -4.15 9.74 -9.27
CA ALA A 145 -4.97 10.95 -9.22
C ALA A 145 -4.41 12.07 -10.09
N HIS A 146 -3.09 12.22 -10.15
CA HIS A 146 -2.46 13.19 -11.05
C HIS A 146 -2.63 12.83 -12.53
N ASN A 147 -2.44 11.55 -12.90
CA ASN A 147 -2.57 11.09 -14.28
C ASN A 147 -4.02 11.22 -14.80
N ASN A 148 -4.99 11.06 -13.91
CA ASN A 148 -6.41 11.17 -14.21
C ASN A 148 -6.96 12.60 -14.03
N ASP A 149 -6.11 13.58 -13.69
CA ASP A 149 -6.53 14.95 -13.35
C ASP A 149 -7.68 15.00 -12.31
N SER A 150 -7.73 14.03 -11.40
CA SER A 150 -8.83 13.88 -10.47
C SER A 150 -8.69 14.85 -9.29
N ILE A 151 -9.84 15.28 -8.79
CA ILE A 151 -9.94 16.13 -7.59
C ILE A 151 -9.72 15.26 -6.37
N VAL A 152 -8.85 15.72 -5.47
CA VAL A 152 -8.54 15.03 -4.23
C VAL A 152 -8.89 15.91 -3.04
N THR A 153 -9.58 15.33 -2.06
CA THR A 153 -9.90 16.03 -0.80
C THR A 153 -8.75 15.86 0.17
N GLY A 154 -8.32 16.94 0.79
CA GLY A 154 -7.22 16.92 1.77
C GLY A 154 -7.53 17.74 3.00
N TYR A 155 -6.86 17.41 4.10
CA TYR A 155 -6.95 18.12 5.37
C TYR A 155 -5.75 19.06 5.55
N VAL A 156 -5.99 20.33 5.79
CA VAL A 156 -4.92 21.32 6.02
C VAL A 156 -4.39 21.15 7.44
N ARG A 157 -3.19 20.55 7.56
CA ARG A 157 -2.58 20.20 8.86
C ARG A 157 -1.90 21.37 9.54
N SER A 158 -1.05 22.09 8.81
CA SER A 158 -0.25 23.16 9.41
C SER A 158 0.21 24.22 8.41
N ARG A 159 0.63 25.36 8.94
CA ARG A 159 1.22 26.47 8.17
C ARG A 159 2.73 26.34 8.11
N THR A 160 3.30 26.69 6.94
CA THR A 160 4.73 26.84 6.70
C THR A 160 5.05 28.24 6.15
N LYS A 161 6.36 28.61 6.08
CA LYS A 161 6.80 29.93 5.65
C LYS A 161 6.33 30.34 4.24
N GLY A 162 6.03 29.38 3.35
CA GLY A 162 5.64 29.66 1.95
C GLY A 162 4.26 29.16 1.56
N GLY A 163 3.50 28.58 2.48
CA GLY A 163 2.21 27.98 2.18
C GLY A 163 1.69 27.12 3.32
N LEU A 164 0.94 26.09 2.96
CA LEU A 164 0.31 25.15 3.88
C LEU A 164 0.79 23.72 3.62
N VAL A 165 0.80 22.91 4.65
CA VAL A 165 0.96 21.46 4.54
C VAL A 165 -0.43 20.84 4.59
N VAL A 166 -0.74 20.08 3.56
CA VAL A 166 -2.03 19.40 3.40
C VAL A 166 -1.80 17.89 3.44
N ASP A 167 -2.59 17.21 4.21
CA ASP A 167 -2.62 15.75 4.29
C ASP A 167 -3.60 15.22 3.24
N VAL A 168 -3.09 14.51 2.25
CA VAL A 168 -3.86 13.85 1.20
C VAL A 168 -3.53 12.37 1.23
N PHE A 169 -4.51 11.50 1.50
CA PHE A 169 -4.34 10.04 1.66
C PHE A 169 -3.28 9.64 2.70
N SER A 170 -3.15 10.42 3.79
CA SER A 170 -2.09 10.24 4.82
C SER A 170 -0.68 10.56 4.32
N PHE A 171 -0.57 11.32 3.22
CA PHE A 171 0.68 11.81 2.68
C PHE A 171 0.74 13.34 2.78
N ASP A 172 1.85 13.87 3.30
CA ASP A 172 2.04 15.32 3.46
C ASP A 172 2.37 15.96 2.11
N THR A 173 1.47 16.81 1.60
CA THR A 173 1.62 17.55 0.35
C THR A 173 1.81 19.03 0.63
N PHE A 174 2.42 19.77 -0.29
CA PHE A 174 2.66 21.19 -0.15
C PHE A 174 1.68 22.00 -1.00
N LEU A 175 1.00 22.96 -0.37
CA LEU A 175 0.15 23.94 -1.02
C LEU A 175 0.85 25.32 -0.94
N PRO A 176 1.41 25.85 -2.03
CA PRO A 176 1.98 27.20 -2.06
C PRO A 176 0.91 28.26 -1.78
N GLY A 177 1.28 29.35 -1.09
CA GLY A 177 0.37 30.44 -0.77
C GLY A 177 -0.27 31.11 -1.99
N SER A 178 0.40 31.08 -3.15
CA SER A 178 -0.12 31.56 -4.43
C SER A 178 -1.13 30.64 -5.10
N GLN A 179 -1.27 29.40 -4.62
CA GLN A 179 -2.15 28.35 -5.15
C GLN A 179 -3.35 28.05 -4.24
N ILE A 180 -3.57 28.87 -3.21
CA ILE A 180 -4.70 28.71 -2.30
C ILE A 180 -5.96 29.32 -2.92
N ASP A 181 -5.87 30.55 -3.42
CA ASP A 181 -7.01 31.28 -3.95
C ASP A 181 -6.57 32.14 -5.16
N THR A 182 -7.54 32.61 -5.95
CA THR A 182 -7.34 33.55 -7.06
C THR A 182 -6.87 34.91 -6.56
N LYS A 183 -7.25 35.30 -5.33
CA LYS A 183 -6.80 36.52 -4.67
C LYS A 183 -5.62 36.26 -3.75
N PRO A 184 -4.65 37.18 -3.64
CA PRO A 184 -3.50 36.97 -2.74
C PRO A 184 -3.99 36.90 -1.28
N VAL A 185 -3.85 35.74 -0.68
CA VAL A 185 -4.21 35.49 0.72
C VAL A 185 -3.09 35.99 1.62
N ARG A 186 -3.42 36.84 2.60
CA ARG A 186 -2.47 37.34 3.61
C ARG A 186 -2.41 36.42 4.85
N ASP A 187 -3.55 35.85 5.24
CA ASP A 187 -3.70 35.01 6.43
C ASP A 187 -3.98 33.57 6.05
N TYR A 188 -2.98 32.72 6.22
CA TYR A 188 -3.08 31.28 5.96
C TYR A 188 -3.76 30.52 7.10
N ASP A 189 -3.79 31.10 8.31
CA ASP A 189 -4.27 30.42 9.51
C ASP A 189 -5.78 30.10 9.45
N GLN A 190 -6.55 30.87 8.67
CA GLN A 190 -7.97 30.62 8.47
C GLN A 190 -8.30 29.31 7.71
N TYR A 191 -7.31 28.75 7.02
CA TYR A 191 -7.45 27.48 6.27
C TYR A 191 -6.97 26.27 7.06
N VAL A 192 -6.17 26.49 8.11
CA VAL A 192 -5.67 25.40 8.95
C VAL A 192 -6.83 24.70 9.68
N GLY A 193 -6.83 23.38 9.66
CA GLY A 193 -7.89 22.57 10.28
C GLY A 193 -9.13 22.36 9.41
N LYS A 194 -9.12 22.80 8.14
CA LYS A 194 -10.23 22.59 7.22
C LYS A 194 -9.94 21.50 6.21
N ASN A 195 -11.00 20.81 5.81
CA ASN A 195 -10.97 19.94 4.64
C ASN A 195 -11.29 20.78 3.40
N MET A 196 -10.49 20.62 2.37
CA MET A 196 -10.66 21.35 1.10
C MET A 196 -10.32 20.40 -0.05
N ASP A 197 -10.80 20.75 -1.24
CA ASP A 197 -10.53 20.01 -2.45
C ASP A 197 -9.33 20.64 -3.18
N PHE A 198 -8.50 19.77 -3.74
CA PHE A 198 -7.26 20.15 -4.40
C PHE A 198 -7.09 19.41 -5.72
N LYS A 199 -6.38 20.04 -6.65
CA LYS A 199 -5.85 19.41 -7.85
C LYS A 199 -4.35 19.26 -7.71
N ILE A 200 -3.82 18.10 -8.11
CA ILE A 200 -2.38 17.85 -8.07
C ILE A 200 -1.76 18.49 -9.29
N VAL A 201 -0.85 19.45 -9.09
CA VAL A 201 -0.22 20.21 -10.18
C VAL A 201 1.15 19.66 -10.55
N LYS A 202 1.92 19.24 -9.56
CA LYS A 202 3.29 18.79 -9.77
C LYS A 202 3.65 17.68 -8.80
N ILE A 203 4.25 16.62 -9.36
CA ILE A 203 4.84 15.52 -8.60
C ILE A 203 6.35 15.51 -8.83
N ASN A 204 7.11 15.30 -7.77
CA ASN A 204 8.55 15.03 -7.84
C ASN A 204 8.83 13.66 -7.26
N GLU A 205 9.10 12.70 -8.14
CA GLU A 205 9.32 11.30 -7.77
C GLU A 205 10.61 11.10 -6.96
N ILE A 206 11.66 11.87 -7.28
CA ILE A 206 12.98 11.71 -6.64
C ILE A 206 12.91 12.04 -5.14
N TYR A 207 12.24 13.15 -4.81
CA TYR A 207 12.11 13.62 -3.42
C TYR A 207 10.78 13.23 -2.79
N LYS A 208 9.91 12.52 -3.52
CA LYS A 208 8.53 12.19 -3.10
C LYS A 208 7.78 13.42 -2.58
N ASN A 209 7.90 14.55 -3.30
CA ASN A 209 7.21 15.78 -2.97
C ASN A 209 6.08 16.05 -3.95
N VAL A 210 4.93 16.42 -3.42
CA VAL A 210 3.72 16.73 -4.19
C VAL A 210 3.31 18.17 -3.94
N VAL A 211 3.00 18.89 -5.02
CA VAL A 211 2.45 20.25 -4.98
C VAL A 211 1.01 20.21 -5.45
N VAL A 212 0.12 20.69 -4.57
CA VAL A 212 -1.31 20.78 -4.84
C VAL A 212 -1.77 22.21 -5.02
N SER A 213 -2.90 22.41 -5.71
CA SER A 213 -3.52 23.72 -5.95
C SER A 213 -5.02 23.63 -5.72
N HIS A 214 -5.55 24.58 -4.98
CA HIS A 214 -6.99 24.83 -4.88
C HIS A 214 -7.44 25.85 -5.92
N LYS A 215 -6.55 26.80 -6.21
CA LYS A 215 -6.78 27.84 -7.22
C LYS A 215 -7.12 27.27 -8.60
N ALA A 216 -6.46 26.19 -9.02
CA ALA A 216 -6.73 25.56 -10.31
C ALA A 216 -8.19 25.08 -10.45
N LEU A 217 -8.80 24.59 -9.38
CA LEU A 217 -10.22 24.18 -9.38
C LEU A 217 -11.13 25.38 -9.56
N ILE A 218 -10.86 26.47 -8.82
CA ILE A 218 -11.64 27.71 -8.92
C ILE A 218 -11.51 28.29 -10.33
N GLU A 219 -10.34 28.28 -10.94
CA GLU A 219 -10.09 28.73 -12.29
C GLU A 219 -10.83 27.89 -13.34
N ASP A 220 -10.77 26.56 -13.22
CA ASP A 220 -11.49 25.62 -14.08
C ASP A 220 -13.03 25.86 -14.01
N ASP A 221 -13.59 26.07 -12.80
CA ASP A 221 -15.00 26.40 -12.60
C ASP A 221 -15.38 27.74 -13.23
N ILE A 222 -14.53 28.77 -13.04
CA ILE A 222 -14.75 30.11 -13.63
C ILE A 222 -14.67 30.05 -15.17
N GLU A 223 -13.74 29.27 -15.73
CA GLU A 223 -13.63 29.10 -17.18
C GLU A 223 -14.83 28.35 -17.75
N ALA A 224 -15.31 27.31 -17.07
CA ALA A 224 -16.54 26.63 -17.46
C ALA A 224 -17.76 27.57 -17.47
N GLN A 225 -17.92 28.39 -16.42
CA GLN A 225 -18.98 29.40 -16.35
C GLN A 225 -18.84 30.46 -17.48
N LYS A 226 -17.61 30.93 -17.73
CA LYS A 226 -17.32 31.87 -18.82
C LYS A 226 -17.71 31.28 -20.18
N SER A 227 -17.35 30.04 -20.45
CA SER A 227 -17.67 29.39 -21.73
C SER A 227 -19.19 29.27 -21.95
N VAL A 228 -19.93 28.94 -20.89
CA VAL A 228 -21.41 28.86 -20.93
C VAL A 228 -22.02 30.21 -21.17
N ILE A 229 -21.53 31.27 -20.51
CA ILE A 229 -22.04 32.64 -20.73
C ILE A 229 -21.71 33.11 -22.14
N LEU A 230 -20.45 32.92 -22.60
CA LEU A 230 -20.04 33.29 -23.96
C LEU A 230 -20.87 32.62 -25.05
N SER A 231 -21.25 31.37 -24.86
CA SER A 231 -22.09 30.62 -25.81
C SER A 231 -23.53 31.11 -25.87
N LYS A 232 -24.01 31.84 -24.82
CA LYS A 232 -25.36 32.40 -24.72
C LYS A 232 -25.43 33.86 -25.18
N LEU A 233 -24.26 34.51 -25.34
CA LEU A 233 -24.19 35.91 -25.72
C LEU A 233 -24.36 36.10 -27.23
N GLU A 234 -25.40 36.83 -27.63
CA GLU A 234 -25.66 37.23 -29.03
C GLU A 234 -25.56 38.74 -29.20
N LYS A 235 -25.13 39.17 -30.37
CA LYS A 235 -25.07 40.62 -30.69
C LYS A 235 -26.46 41.25 -30.67
N GLY A 236 -26.62 42.32 -29.90
CA GLY A 236 -27.89 43.04 -29.74
C GLY A 236 -28.72 42.61 -28.54
N GLN A 237 -28.23 41.70 -27.73
CA GLN A 237 -28.88 41.24 -26.49
C GLN A 237 -28.70 42.31 -25.39
N VAL A 238 -29.78 42.57 -24.63
CA VAL A 238 -29.72 43.41 -23.43
C VAL A 238 -29.42 42.54 -22.21
N LEU A 239 -28.40 42.92 -21.48
CA LEU A 239 -27.94 42.21 -20.29
C LEU A 239 -27.89 43.15 -19.09
N GLU A 240 -28.22 42.62 -17.92
CA GLU A 240 -28.04 43.32 -16.66
C GLU A 240 -26.69 42.90 -16.04
N GLY A 241 -25.90 43.87 -15.58
CA GLY A 241 -24.61 43.64 -14.97
C GLY A 241 -24.34 44.58 -13.82
N VAL A 242 -23.43 44.21 -12.95
CA VAL A 242 -23.01 45.00 -11.79
C VAL A 242 -21.71 45.71 -12.11
N VAL A 243 -21.69 47.04 -11.90
CA VAL A 243 -20.48 47.87 -12.09
C VAL A 243 -19.42 47.46 -11.05
N LYS A 244 -18.30 46.98 -11.52
CA LYS A 244 -17.18 46.47 -10.69
C LYS A 244 -16.11 47.55 -10.47
N ASN A 245 -15.77 48.29 -11.55
CA ASN A 245 -14.73 49.31 -11.48
C ASN A 245 -14.93 50.32 -12.60
N MET A 246 -14.61 51.60 -12.32
CA MET A 246 -14.60 52.68 -13.30
C MET A 246 -13.17 53.15 -13.56
N THR A 247 -12.81 53.26 -14.82
CA THR A 247 -11.52 53.77 -15.29
C THR A 247 -11.72 54.96 -16.18
N SER A 248 -10.65 55.70 -16.53
CA SER A 248 -10.68 56.86 -17.38
C SER A 248 -11.17 56.62 -18.83
N PHE A 249 -11.15 55.35 -19.27
CA PHE A 249 -11.51 54.94 -20.63
C PHE A 249 -12.82 54.12 -20.69
N GLY A 250 -13.40 53.76 -19.56
CA GLY A 250 -14.66 53.04 -19.55
C GLY A 250 -14.99 52.42 -18.20
N VAL A 251 -16.13 51.72 -18.16
CA VAL A 251 -16.68 51.05 -16.98
C VAL A 251 -16.61 49.56 -17.15
N PHE A 252 -16.05 48.85 -16.16
CA PHE A 252 -16.06 47.40 -16.10
C PHE A 252 -17.33 46.93 -15.40
N VAL A 253 -18.10 46.13 -16.11
CA VAL A 253 -19.38 45.55 -15.66
C VAL A 253 -19.25 44.05 -15.55
N ASP A 254 -19.56 43.50 -14.39
CA ASP A 254 -19.60 42.07 -14.18
C ASP A 254 -20.95 41.50 -14.67
N LEU A 255 -20.88 40.56 -15.60
CA LEU A 255 -22.05 39.90 -16.21
C LEU A 255 -22.31 38.53 -15.57
N GLY A 256 -21.79 38.28 -14.36
CA GLY A 256 -21.94 37.01 -13.64
C GLY A 256 -20.80 36.05 -13.91
N GLY A 257 -19.54 36.54 -14.00
CA GLY A 257 -18.32 35.76 -14.20
C GLY A 257 -17.45 36.17 -15.39
N ILE A 258 -17.97 37.13 -16.22
CA ILE A 258 -17.23 37.76 -17.30
C ILE A 258 -17.29 39.26 -17.10
N ASP A 259 -16.14 39.93 -17.15
CA ASP A 259 -16.05 41.38 -17.10
C ASP A 259 -16.26 41.96 -18.51
N GLY A 260 -17.34 42.68 -18.72
CA GLY A 260 -17.59 43.47 -19.92
C GLY A 260 -17.03 44.88 -19.77
N LEU A 261 -16.50 45.47 -20.84
CA LEU A 261 -16.05 46.85 -20.86
C LEU A 261 -17.07 47.69 -21.63
N LEU A 262 -17.66 48.65 -20.93
CA LEU A 262 -18.48 49.71 -21.54
C LEU A 262 -17.56 50.92 -21.78
N HIS A 263 -17.30 51.22 -23.06
CA HIS A 263 -16.40 52.30 -23.42
C HIS A 263 -17.03 53.66 -23.13
N ILE A 264 -16.22 54.68 -22.80
CA ILE A 264 -16.69 56.02 -22.42
C ILE A 264 -17.47 56.71 -23.55
N THR A 265 -17.26 56.32 -24.82
CA THR A 265 -18.04 56.87 -25.96
C THR A 265 -19.46 56.35 -26.02
N ASP A 266 -19.77 55.27 -25.31
CA ASP A 266 -21.07 54.59 -25.34
C ASP A 266 -21.90 54.87 -24.07
N ILE A 267 -21.32 55.62 -23.14
CA ILE A 267 -21.96 56.18 -21.95
C ILE A 267 -22.45 57.56 -22.24
#